data_af1b3ce8a461c24f2a0e7a5eb57083d6
#
_entry.id   af1b3ce8a461c24f2a0e7a5eb57083d6
#
_cell.length_a   1.000
_cell.length_b   1.000
_cell.length_c   1.000
_cell.angle_alpha   90.00
_cell.angle_beta   90.00
_cell.angle_gamma   90.00
#
_symmetry.space_group_name_H-M   'P 1'
#
loop_
_entity.id
_entity.type
_entity.pdbx_description
1 polymer ?
#
loop_
_entity_poly.entity_id
_entity_poly.type
_entity_poly.pdbx_seq_one_letter_code
_entity_poly.pdbx_strand_id
1 'polypeptide(L)'
;MAVARAGVVALSLAVAGASLPAQGLQHINPPGLSTPTTYSHIVRDGKTLYIAGQVGADAQGKVAGAGMVEQLEQVLKNLQTALQSQGADFSHVAKINIYVTDVDAFRAPDAAKVRAKYFGANRPASTLVGVTRLASPDYKVEIEAIAILP
;
A
#
# COMPACT_ATOMS: atom_id res chain seq x y z
N MET A 1 -73.86 -18.41 18.79
CA MET A 1 -72.63 -18.65 18.00
C MET A 1 -71.66 -17.50 18.25
N ALA A 2 -70.61 -17.72 19.02
CA ALA A 2 -69.57 -16.73 19.35
C ALA A 2 -68.37 -16.97 18.45
N VAL A 3 -67.99 -15.95 17.67
CA VAL A 3 -66.82 -15.97 16.78
C VAL A 3 -65.61 -15.44 17.57
N ALA A 4 -64.66 -16.29 17.87
CA ALA A 4 -63.37 -15.89 18.50
C ALA A 4 -62.50 -15.21 17.46
N ARG A 5 -62.07 -13.95 17.74
CA ARG A 5 -61.05 -13.23 16.97
C ARG A 5 -59.66 -13.61 17.49
N ALA A 6 -58.88 -14.27 16.64
CA ALA A 6 -57.45 -14.51 16.89
C ALA A 6 -56.65 -13.22 16.66
N GLY A 7 -56.03 -12.70 17.71
CA GLY A 7 -55.14 -11.57 17.60
C GLY A 7 -53.73 -12.02 17.15
N VAL A 8 -53.28 -11.46 16.05
CA VAL A 8 -51.89 -11.63 15.58
C VAL A 8 -50.97 -10.68 16.35
N VAL A 9 -50.09 -11.24 17.18
CA VAL A 9 -49.03 -10.47 17.85
C VAL A 9 -47.84 -10.39 16.89
N ALA A 10 -47.59 -9.23 16.32
CA ALA A 10 -46.40 -9.00 15.52
C ALA A 10 -45.20 -8.71 16.45
N LEU A 11 -44.27 -9.65 16.50
CA LEU A 11 -43.00 -9.50 17.23
C LEU A 11 -42.02 -8.73 16.36
N SER A 12 -41.86 -7.43 16.59
CA SER A 12 -40.86 -6.60 15.92
C SER A 12 -39.48 -6.83 16.55
N LEU A 13 -38.58 -7.55 15.84
CA LEU A 13 -37.16 -7.64 16.17
C LEU A 13 -36.50 -6.28 15.87
N ALA A 14 -36.21 -5.48 16.86
CA ALA A 14 -35.31 -4.34 16.72
C ALA A 14 -33.86 -4.83 16.64
N VAL A 15 -33.29 -4.82 15.46
CA VAL A 15 -31.84 -5.04 15.28
C VAL A 15 -31.16 -3.75 15.70
N ALA A 16 -30.64 -3.71 16.93
CA ALA A 16 -29.75 -2.66 17.37
C ALA A 16 -28.41 -2.79 16.61
N GLY A 17 -28.27 -2.02 15.54
CA GLY A 17 -26.98 -1.88 14.85
C GLY A 17 -25.97 -1.21 15.76
N ALA A 18 -25.09 -1.97 16.40
CA ALA A 18 -23.93 -1.43 17.09
C ALA A 18 -23.03 -0.80 16.05
N SER A 19 -23.02 0.54 15.93
CA SER A 19 -22.02 1.25 15.18
C SER A 19 -20.68 1.06 15.89
N LEU A 20 -19.75 0.32 15.27
CA LEU A 20 -18.36 0.29 15.71
C LEU A 20 -17.83 1.73 15.70
N PRO A 21 -17.11 2.18 16.75
CA PRO A 21 -16.49 3.50 16.73
C PRO A 21 -15.55 3.57 15.52
N ALA A 22 -15.63 4.66 14.75
CA ALA A 22 -14.71 4.91 13.66
C ALA A 22 -13.29 4.93 14.25
N GLN A 23 -12.47 3.96 13.89
CA GLN A 23 -11.05 3.98 14.22
C GLN A 23 -10.44 5.16 13.44
N GLY A 24 -9.88 6.14 14.17
CA GLY A 24 -9.17 7.25 13.54
C GLY A 24 -7.94 6.77 12.74
N LEU A 25 -7.38 7.64 11.91
CA LEU A 25 -6.18 7.36 11.13
C LEU A 25 -5.02 6.91 12.04
N GLN A 26 -4.38 5.82 11.68
CA GLN A 26 -3.19 5.30 12.37
C GLN A 26 -1.95 5.65 11.54
N HIS A 27 -0.99 6.36 12.14
CA HIS A 27 0.27 6.75 11.53
C HIS A 27 1.36 5.76 11.97
N ILE A 28 1.99 5.07 11.02
CA ILE A 28 2.85 3.92 11.30
C ILE A 28 4.17 4.06 10.57
N ASN A 29 5.27 3.92 11.33
CA ASN A 29 6.63 3.81 10.82
C ASN A 29 7.19 2.46 11.23
N PRO A 30 7.15 1.43 10.36
CA PRO A 30 7.56 0.08 10.73
C PRO A 30 9.07 -0.03 10.91
N PRO A 31 9.53 -0.90 11.82
CA PRO A 31 10.94 -1.26 11.90
C PRO A 31 11.48 -1.76 10.55
N GLY A 32 12.72 -1.43 10.23
CA GLY A 32 13.35 -1.81 8.96
C GLY A 32 13.17 -0.80 7.82
N LEU A 33 12.40 0.26 8.03
CA LEU A 33 12.38 1.45 7.20
C LEU A 33 13.02 2.64 7.92
N SER A 34 13.32 3.71 7.20
CA SER A 34 13.81 4.96 7.79
C SER A 34 12.78 5.54 8.78
N THR A 35 13.23 6.42 9.66
CA THR A 35 12.31 7.10 10.59
C THR A 35 12.12 8.57 10.15
N PRO A 36 11.08 8.86 9.34
CA PRO A 36 10.83 10.22 8.88
C PRO A 36 10.29 11.10 10.01
N THR A 37 10.56 12.41 9.94
CA THR A 37 10.09 13.39 10.92
C THR A 37 8.87 14.18 10.45
N THR A 38 8.55 14.17 9.15
CA THR A 38 7.53 15.03 8.54
C THR A 38 6.37 14.26 7.90
N TYR A 39 6.47 12.92 7.80
CA TYR A 39 5.42 12.06 7.23
C TYR A 39 5.43 10.71 7.95
N SER A 40 4.53 9.81 7.58
CA SER A 40 4.52 8.41 8.02
C SER A 40 4.65 7.51 6.82
N HIS A 41 5.39 6.39 6.95
CA HIS A 41 5.47 5.40 5.88
C HIS A 41 4.12 4.78 5.55
N ILE A 42 3.25 4.63 6.54
CA ILE A 42 1.91 4.08 6.36
C ILE A 42 0.92 4.96 7.12
N VAL A 43 -0.18 5.31 6.47
CA VAL A 43 -1.40 5.75 7.13
C VAL A 43 -2.45 4.66 6.92
N ARG A 44 -2.99 4.13 8.01
CA ARG A 44 -4.04 3.11 7.98
C ARG A 44 -5.38 3.72 8.35
N ASP A 45 -6.39 3.46 7.52
CA ASP A 45 -7.79 3.75 7.75
C ASP A 45 -8.61 2.46 7.62
N GLY A 46 -9.03 1.90 8.75
CA GLY A 46 -9.71 0.60 8.77
C GLY A 46 -8.88 -0.50 8.10
N LYS A 47 -9.34 -0.99 6.97
CA LYS A 47 -8.65 -2.00 6.15
C LYS A 47 -7.75 -1.40 5.07
N THR A 48 -7.77 -0.11 4.84
CA THR A 48 -6.99 0.55 3.80
C THR A 48 -5.64 1.00 4.34
N LEU A 49 -4.57 0.65 3.63
CA LEU A 49 -3.21 1.14 3.86
C LEU A 49 -2.85 2.12 2.74
N TYR A 50 -2.53 3.34 3.11
CA TYR A 50 -1.88 4.33 2.25
C TYR A 50 -0.39 4.28 2.55
N ILE A 51 0.40 3.76 1.61
CA ILE A 51 1.84 3.59 1.78
C ILE A 51 2.53 4.70 1.01
N ALA A 52 3.30 5.52 1.73
CA ALA A 52 4.07 6.62 1.18
C ALA A 52 5.10 6.14 0.15
N GLY A 53 5.54 7.05 -0.71
CA GLY A 53 6.57 6.79 -1.71
C GLY A 53 7.81 6.14 -1.09
N GLN A 54 8.16 4.96 -1.59
CA GLN A 54 9.38 4.26 -1.25
C GLN A 54 10.42 4.50 -2.32
N VAL A 55 11.63 4.82 -1.91
CA VAL A 55 12.77 5.13 -2.80
C VAL A 55 13.85 4.06 -2.72
N GLY A 56 14.81 4.10 -3.63
CA GLY A 56 15.90 3.12 -3.73
C GLY A 56 16.99 3.28 -2.66
N ALA A 57 16.61 3.53 -1.40
CA ALA A 57 17.52 3.64 -0.26
C ALA A 57 17.06 2.73 0.89
N ASP A 58 18.03 2.26 1.69
CA ASP A 58 17.78 1.47 2.89
C ASP A 58 17.33 2.32 4.09
N ALA A 59 17.13 1.67 5.25
CA ALA A 59 16.70 2.33 6.48
C ALA A 59 17.69 3.38 7.01
N GLN A 60 18.96 3.33 6.62
CA GLN A 60 20.01 4.28 6.96
C GLN A 60 20.15 5.39 5.93
N GLY A 61 19.31 5.39 4.87
CA GLY A 61 19.36 6.36 3.79
C GLY A 61 20.43 6.09 2.74
N LYS A 62 21.10 4.93 2.79
CA LYS A 62 22.10 4.55 1.79
C LYS A 62 21.42 4.09 0.51
N VAL A 63 21.74 4.75 -0.60
CA VAL A 63 21.23 4.39 -1.93
C VAL A 63 21.76 3.03 -2.37
N ALA A 64 20.90 2.16 -2.86
CA ALA A 64 21.20 0.76 -3.19
C ALA A 64 22.12 0.57 -4.40
N GLY A 65 22.34 1.62 -5.18
CA GLY A 65 23.18 1.62 -6.37
C GLY A 65 22.88 2.80 -7.28
N ALA A 66 23.65 2.95 -8.34
CA ALA A 66 23.46 4.03 -9.30
C ALA A 66 22.40 3.73 -10.37
N GLY A 67 22.05 2.45 -10.55
CA GLY A 67 21.17 1.96 -11.61
C GLY A 67 19.71 1.83 -11.20
N MET A 68 18.85 1.73 -12.22
CA MET A 68 17.40 1.55 -12.06
C MET A 68 17.08 0.22 -11.38
N VAL A 69 17.78 -0.86 -11.73
CA VAL A 69 17.47 -2.23 -11.30
C VAL A 69 17.71 -2.41 -9.82
N GLU A 70 18.89 -1.97 -9.32
CA GLU A 70 19.26 -2.05 -7.90
C GLU A 70 18.33 -1.22 -7.03
N GLN A 71 17.98 -0.01 -7.49
CA GLN A 71 17.09 0.87 -6.76
C GLN A 71 15.65 0.34 -6.77
N LEU A 72 15.16 -0.20 -7.89
CA LEU A 72 13.85 -0.82 -7.96
C LEU A 72 13.73 -2.03 -7.02
N GLU A 73 14.77 -2.87 -6.95
CA GLU A 73 14.81 -3.98 -5.98
C GLU A 73 14.68 -3.47 -4.54
N GLN A 74 15.38 -2.38 -4.20
CA GLN A 74 15.30 -1.78 -2.86
C GLN A 74 13.93 -1.17 -2.57
N VAL A 75 13.34 -0.46 -3.54
CA VAL A 75 11.97 0.08 -3.42
C VAL A 75 10.97 -1.03 -3.10
N LEU A 76 11.04 -2.15 -3.83
CA LEU A 76 10.10 -3.26 -3.63
C LEU A 76 10.36 -4.01 -2.30
N LYS A 77 11.60 -4.09 -1.82
CA LYS A 77 11.92 -4.55 -0.45
C LYS A 77 11.30 -3.64 0.61
N ASN A 78 11.40 -2.33 0.43
CA ASN A 78 10.81 -1.37 1.37
C ASN A 78 9.28 -1.50 1.39
N LEU A 79 8.63 -1.60 0.23
CA LEU A 79 7.19 -1.87 0.13
C LEU A 79 6.81 -3.19 0.80
N GLN A 80 7.61 -4.25 0.61
CA GLN A 80 7.40 -5.53 1.27
C GLN A 80 7.44 -5.41 2.79
N THR A 81 8.43 -4.68 3.32
CA THR A 81 8.56 -4.40 4.75
C THR A 81 7.33 -3.65 5.28
N ALA A 82 6.88 -2.62 4.55
CA ALA A 82 5.68 -1.86 4.92
C ALA A 82 4.44 -2.77 4.96
N LEU A 83 4.20 -3.56 3.92
CA LEU A 83 3.06 -4.48 3.82
C LEU A 83 3.09 -5.53 4.93
N GLN A 84 4.22 -6.21 5.11
CA GLN A 84 4.38 -7.27 6.12
C GLN A 84 4.20 -6.76 7.54
N SER A 85 4.58 -5.53 7.84
CA SER A 85 4.35 -4.91 9.15
C SER A 85 2.87 -4.82 9.53
N GLN A 86 1.97 -4.90 8.54
CA GLN A 86 0.52 -4.83 8.70
C GLN A 86 -0.18 -6.16 8.39
N GLY A 87 0.57 -7.27 8.28
CA GLY A 87 0.02 -8.58 7.96
C GLY A 87 -0.45 -8.71 6.50
N ALA A 88 0.08 -7.89 5.60
CA ALA A 88 -0.22 -7.89 4.17
C ALA A 88 0.98 -8.31 3.34
N ASP A 89 0.75 -8.56 2.06
CA ASP A 89 1.75 -8.81 1.03
C ASP A 89 1.34 -8.14 -0.30
N PHE A 90 2.09 -8.38 -1.36
CA PHE A 90 1.82 -7.77 -2.67
C PHE A 90 0.47 -8.19 -3.27
N SER A 91 -0.15 -9.30 -2.85
CA SER A 91 -1.49 -9.69 -3.32
C SER A 91 -2.59 -8.76 -2.83
N HIS A 92 -2.34 -8.03 -1.74
CA HIS A 92 -3.24 -7.04 -1.15
C HIS A 92 -3.13 -5.66 -1.79
N VAL A 93 -2.11 -5.43 -2.65
CA VAL A 93 -1.91 -4.14 -3.31
C VAL A 93 -2.96 -3.92 -4.39
N ALA A 94 -3.79 -2.91 -4.19
CA ALA A 94 -4.85 -2.52 -5.11
C ALA A 94 -4.37 -1.50 -6.16
N LYS A 95 -3.47 -0.59 -5.78
CA LYS A 95 -2.97 0.48 -6.65
C LYS A 95 -1.52 0.79 -6.35
N ILE A 96 -0.77 1.17 -7.40
CA ILE A 96 0.56 1.78 -7.31
C ILE A 96 0.65 3.00 -8.22
N ASN A 97 1.36 4.03 -7.77
CA ASN A 97 1.87 5.09 -8.63
C ASN A 97 3.40 5.00 -8.63
N ILE A 98 3.99 5.11 -9.81
CA ILE A 98 5.40 4.90 -10.08
C ILE A 98 5.95 6.16 -10.72
N TYR A 99 6.96 6.73 -10.10
CA TYR A 99 7.68 7.92 -10.58
C TYR A 99 9.11 7.51 -10.89
N VAL A 100 9.59 7.81 -12.11
CA VAL A 100 10.92 7.41 -12.57
C VAL A 100 11.63 8.56 -13.29
N THR A 101 12.94 8.63 -13.15
CA THR A 101 13.74 9.60 -13.91
C THR A 101 14.07 9.11 -15.31
N ASP A 102 13.90 7.81 -15.59
CA ASP A 102 14.13 7.18 -16.88
C ASP A 102 13.09 6.07 -17.12
N VAL A 103 12.13 6.35 -17.98
CA VAL A 103 11.03 5.43 -18.32
C VAL A 103 11.54 4.20 -19.09
N ASP A 104 12.53 4.38 -19.96
CA ASP A 104 13.05 3.28 -20.80
C ASP A 104 13.84 2.30 -19.92
N ALA A 105 14.70 2.80 -19.03
CA ALA A 105 15.40 1.97 -18.05
C ALA A 105 14.42 1.19 -17.14
N PHE A 106 13.32 1.82 -16.71
CA PHE A 106 12.29 1.14 -15.90
C PHE A 106 11.55 0.06 -16.69
N ARG A 107 11.35 0.26 -18.00
CA ARG A 107 10.69 -0.72 -18.89
C ARG A 107 11.62 -1.82 -19.40
N ALA A 108 12.92 -1.69 -19.23
CA ALA A 108 13.90 -2.66 -19.65
C ALA A 108 13.62 -4.07 -19.08
N PRO A 109 14.02 -5.15 -19.78
CA PRO A 109 13.72 -6.52 -19.38
C PRO A 109 14.14 -6.87 -17.95
N ASP A 110 15.31 -6.38 -17.49
CA ASP A 110 15.81 -6.69 -16.14
C ASP A 110 15.00 -6.01 -15.06
N ALA A 111 14.59 -4.77 -15.22
CA ALA A 111 13.65 -4.11 -14.33
C ALA A 111 12.26 -4.79 -14.34
N ALA A 112 11.82 -5.30 -15.49
CA ALA A 112 10.58 -6.08 -15.59
C ALA A 112 10.66 -7.39 -14.79
N LYS A 113 11.80 -8.10 -14.80
CA LYS A 113 12.03 -9.31 -13.99
C LYS A 113 11.94 -8.99 -12.48
N VAL A 114 12.52 -7.87 -12.05
CA VAL A 114 12.43 -7.45 -10.64
C VAL A 114 10.96 -7.25 -10.24
N ARG A 115 10.17 -6.52 -11.02
CA ARG A 115 8.74 -6.34 -10.71
C ARG A 115 7.98 -7.66 -10.68
N ALA A 116 8.22 -8.55 -11.64
CA ALA A 116 7.58 -9.86 -11.69
C ALA A 116 7.88 -10.74 -10.46
N LYS A 117 9.10 -10.65 -9.91
CA LYS A 117 9.51 -11.35 -8.68
C LYS A 117 8.61 -10.99 -7.48
N TYR A 118 8.23 -9.72 -7.34
CA TYR A 118 7.45 -9.25 -6.18
C TYR A 118 5.94 -9.32 -6.41
N PHE A 119 5.45 -8.89 -7.56
CA PHE A 119 4.02 -8.87 -7.85
C PHE A 119 3.46 -10.21 -8.32
N GLY A 120 4.30 -11.09 -8.89
CA GLY A 120 3.86 -12.40 -9.39
C GLY A 120 2.70 -12.26 -10.40
N ALA A 121 1.56 -12.88 -10.07
CA ALA A 121 0.33 -12.78 -10.86
C ALA A 121 -0.53 -11.57 -10.51
N ASN A 122 -0.24 -10.85 -9.43
CA ASN A 122 -1.03 -9.67 -9.04
C ASN A 122 -0.88 -8.53 -10.05
N ARG A 123 -1.97 -7.85 -10.34
CA ARG A 123 -2.05 -6.76 -11.33
C ARG A 123 -2.76 -5.56 -10.70
N PRO A 124 -2.09 -4.80 -9.79
CA PRO A 124 -2.68 -3.61 -9.22
C PRO A 124 -2.97 -2.56 -10.30
N ALA A 125 -3.94 -1.69 -10.06
CA ALA A 125 -4.08 -0.48 -10.87
C ALA A 125 -2.77 0.30 -10.82
N SER A 126 -2.20 0.69 -11.97
CA SER A 126 -0.86 1.24 -12.05
C SER A 126 -0.82 2.50 -12.91
N THR A 127 -0.11 3.52 -12.41
CA THR A 127 0.24 4.73 -13.17
C THR A 127 1.76 4.88 -13.16
N LEU A 128 2.36 5.05 -14.34
CA LEU A 128 3.79 5.31 -14.52
C LEU A 128 3.99 6.72 -15.06
N VAL A 129 4.84 7.50 -14.40
CA VAL A 129 5.17 8.87 -14.80
C VAL A 129 6.68 9.06 -14.84
N GLY A 130 7.19 9.60 -15.95
CA GLY A 130 8.54 10.13 -16.02
C GLY A 130 8.61 11.50 -15.36
N VAL A 131 9.60 11.71 -14.50
CA VAL A 131 9.84 12.97 -13.79
C VAL A 131 11.26 13.45 -14.03
N THR A 132 11.49 14.75 -13.95
CA THR A 132 12.83 15.32 -14.13
C THR A 132 13.76 15.01 -12.95
N ARG A 133 13.20 14.85 -11.74
CA ARG A 133 13.93 14.61 -10.51
C ARG A 133 12.99 14.08 -9.43
N LEU A 134 13.50 13.21 -8.57
CA LEU A 134 12.89 12.81 -7.30
C LEU A 134 13.43 13.65 -6.14
N ALA A 135 13.08 13.31 -4.90
CA ALA A 135 13.50 14.05 -3.70
C ALA A 135 15.03 14.17 -3.58
N SER A 136 15.80 13.15 -3.99
CA SER A 136 17.24 13.23 -4.20
C SER A 136 17.59 13.09 -5.68
N PRO A 137 18.64 13.75 -6.19
CA PRO A 137 19.15 13.54 -7.55
C PRO A 137 19.68 12.11 -7.77
N ASP A 138 20.02 11.41 -6.70
CA ASP A 138 20.52 10.02 -6.75
C ASP A 138 19.40 9.00 -6.93
N TYR A 139 18.14 9.35 -6.62
CA TYR A 139 17.01 8.44 -6.76
C TYR A 139 16.57 8.32 -8.21
N LYS A 140 16.31 7.07 -8.65
CA LYS A 140 15.88 6.75 -10.03
C LYS A 140 14.42 6.34 -10.10
N VAL A 141 13.87 5.81 -9.00
CA VAL A 141 12.50 5.31 -8.94
C VAL A 141 11.92 5.53 -7.54
N GLU A 142 10.65 5.88 -7.51
CA GLU A 142 9.82 5.97 -6.31
C GLU A 142 8.48 5.32 -6.60
N ILE A 143 7.95 4.54 -5.65
CA ILE A 143 6.66 3.87 -5.76
C ILE A 143 5.87 4.07 -4.48
N GLU A 144 4.66 4.61 -4.61
CA GLU A 144 3.65 4.62 -3.56
C GLU A 144 2.57 3.57 -3.83
N ALA A 145 1.89 3.11 -2.78
CA ALA A 145 0.91 2.05 -2.92
C ALA A 145 -0.31 2.26 -2.04
N ILE A 146 -1.45 1.72 -2.51
CA ILE A 146 -2.65 1.52 -1.70
C ILE A 146 -2.88 0.02 -1.60
N ALA A 147 -2.99 -0.51 -0.38
CA ALA A 147 -3.31 -1.91 -0.14
C ALA A 147 -4.58 -2.04 0.71
N ILE A 148 -5.28 -3.17 0.54
CA ILE A 148 -6.51 -3.49 1.26
C ILE A 148 -6.26 -4.75 2.08
N LEU A 149 -6.37 -4.64 3.40
CA LEU A 149 -6.21 -5.77 4.32
C LEU A 149 -7.38 -6.78 4.18
N PRO A 150 -7.14 -8.06 4.45
CA PRO A 150 -8.17 -9.10 4.39
C PRO A 150 -9.31 -8.92 5.41
#